data_3ea3a942da63e53efc10d53a2f80d624
#
_entry.id   3ea3a942da63e53efc10d53a2f80d624
#
_cell.length_a   1.000
_cell.length_b   1.000
_cell.length_c   1.000
_cell.angle_alpha   90.00
_cell.angle_beta   90.00
_cell.angle_gamma   90.00
#
_symmetry.space_group_name_H-M   'P 1'
#
loop_
_entity.id
_entity.type
_entity.pdbx_description
1 polymer ?
#
loop_
_entity_poly.entity_id
_entity_poly.type
_entity_poly.pdbx_seq_one_letter_code
_entity_poly.pdbx_strand_id
1 'polypeptide(L)'
;MPAPITPLVGCDVFVLNNENKLLLIQRSDNGLWALPGGCHDLGETPKQCAERECFEESGFKVKCTDLIGVYSSNCYEYIHYPWKDNEFTHLLFLATLEAGIETTSNETINVGWFAKNEIPELSDGHAIRIKHGWEFITSEEKFPYFE
;
A
#
# COMPACT_ATOMS: atom_id res chain seq x y z
N MET A 1 28.56 14.14 -14.18
CA MET A 1 27.42 13.54 -14.88
C MET A 1 26.17 13.67 -13.99
N PRO A 2 25.07 14.18 -14.50
CA PRO A 2 23.84 14.26 -13.69
C PRO A 2 23.28 12.87 -13.39
N ALA A 3 22.54 12.76 -12.29
CA ALA A 3 21.87 11.52 -11.94
C ALA A 3 20.78 11.18 -12.99
N PRO A 4 20.55 9.90 -13.29
CA PRO A 4 19.49 9.52 -14.21
C PRO A 4 18.11 9.82 -13.63
N ILE A 5 17.14 10.07 -14.50
CA ILE A 5 15.73 10.12 -14.11
C ILE A 5 15.26 8.69 -13.95
N THR A 6 14.67 8.37 -12.81
CA THR A 6 14.23 7.02 -12.48
C THR A 6 12.77 7.02 -12.01
N PRO A 7 12.09 5.85 -12.05
CA PRO A 7 10.78 5.74 -11.41
C PRO A 7 10.86 6.05 -9.93
N LEU A 8 9.78 6.58 -9.38
CA LEU A 8 9.60 6.72 -7.93
C LEU A 8 9.31 5.35 -7.33
N VAL A 9 9.70 5.15 -6.08
CA VAL A 9 9.42 3.91 -5.35
C VAL A 9 8.29 4.15 -4.37
N GLY A 10 7.21 3.39 -4.50
CA GLY A 10 6.10 3.39 -3.55
C GLY A 10 6.15 2.13 -2.70
N CYS A 11 5.87 2.25 -1.42
CA CYS A 11 5.88 1.13 -0.48
C CYS A 11 4.55 1.06 0.26
N ASP A 12 3.81 -0.03 0.05
CA ASP A 12 2.48 -0.24 0.60
C ASP A 12 2.46 -1.42 1.57
N VAL A 13 1.46 -1.45 2.44
CA VAL A 13 1.24 -2.58 3.34
C VAL A 13 -0.12 -3.23 3.12
N PHE A 14 -0.15 -4.55 3.23
CA PHE A 14 -1.34 -5.35 3.35
C PHE A 14 -1.39 -5.88 4.78
N VAL A 15 -2.30 -5.35 5.60
CA VAL A 15 -2.40 -5.71 7.01
C VAL A 15 -3.84 -6.02 7.39
N LEU A 16 -4.03 -7.15 8.06
CA LEU A 16 -5.33 -7.58 8.57
C LEU A 16 -5.40 -7.41 10.08
N ASN A 17 -6.61 -7.13 10.57
CA ASN A 17 -6.87 -7.19 12.01
C ASN A 17 -7.25 -8.63 12.43
N ASN A 18 -7.59 -8.81 13.71
CA ASN A 18 -7.97 -10.12 14.23
C ASN A 18 -9.34 -10.66 13.73
N GLU A 19 -10.08 -9.83 13.00
CA GLU A 19 -11.33 -10.23 12.34
C GLU A 19 -11.12 -10.51 10.84
N ASN A 20 -9.86 -10.60 10.39
CA ASN A 20 -9.48 -10.78 9.00
C ASN A 20 -10.00 -9.68 8.06
N LYS A 21 -10.08 -8.46 8.57
CA LYS A 21 -10.43 -7.28 7.78
C LYS A 21 -9.18 -6.50 7.40
N LEU A 22 -9.18 -5.99 6.18
CA LEU A 22 -8.06 -5.27 5.58
C LEU A 22 -8.11 -3.78 5.92
N LEU A 23 -6.98 -3.23 6.32
CA LEU A 23 -6.82 -1.81 6.55
C LEU A 23 -6.74 -1.06 5.23
N LEU A 24 -7.63 -0.09 5.05
CA LEU A 24 -7.58 0.84 3.92
C LEU A 24 -7.72 2.27 4.41
N ILE A 25 -7.18 3.19 3.63
CA ILE A 25 -7.33 4.64 3.86
C ILE A 25 -8.08 5.24 2.67
N GLN A 26 -8.86 6.28 2.94
CA GLN A 26 -9.51 7.06 1.87
C GLN A 26 -8.66 8.31 1.59
N ARG A 27 -8.21 8.44 0.37
CA ARG A 27 -7.32 9.51 -0.06
C ARG A 27 -8.07 10.84 -0.13
N SER A 28 -7.45 11.91 0.37
CA SER A 28 -8.01 13.26 0.27
C SER A 28 -7.93 13.82 -1.15
N ASP A 29 -6.95 13.37 -1.96
CA ASP A 29 -6.70 13.93 -3.29
C ASP A 29 -7.69 13.44 -4.36
N ASN A 30 -8.17 12.20 -4.29
CA ASN A 30 -9.11 11.66 -5.27
C ASN A 30 -10.38 11.06 -4.66
N GLY A 31 -10.48 11.00 -3.31
CA GLY A 31 -11.65 10.45 -2.62
C GLY A 31 -11.78 8.93 -2.69
N LEU A 32 -10.80 8.24 -3.26
CA LEU A 32 -10.82 6.79 -3.42
C LEU A 32 -10.03 6.10 -2.31
N TRP A 33 -10.33 4.83 -2.10
CA TRP A 33 -9.68 4.04 -1.06
C TRP A 33 -8.41 3.35 -1.59
N ALA A 34 -7.45 3.15 -0.71
CA ALA A 34 -6.14 2.63 -1.06
C ALA A 34 -5.52 1.86 0.10
N LEU A 35 -4.58 0.99 -0.22
CA LEU A 35 -3.68 0.43 0.78
C LEU A 35 -2.84 1.56 1.38
N PRO A 36 -2.56 1.55 2.68
CA PRO A 36 -1.64 2.52 3.27
C PRO A 36 -0.24 2.37 2.66
N GLY A 37 0.37 3.50 2.33
CA GLY A 37 1.70 3.50 1.73
C GLY A 37 2.03 4.84 1.12
N GLY A 38 3.24 4.98 0.63
CA GLY A 38 3.70 6.22 0.02
C GLY A 38 5.09 6.12 -0.53
N CYS A 39 5.66 7.27 -0.87
CA CYS A 39 6.97 7.34 -1.49
C CYS A 39 8.10 7.05 -0.52
N HIS A 40 9.06 6.28 -1.01
CA HIS A 40 10.28 5.94 -0.30
C HIS A 40 11.16 7.18 -0.17
N ASP A 41 11.55 7.51 1.06
CA ASP A 41 12.45 8.62 1.35
C ASP A 41 13.91 8.16 1.45
N LEU A 42 14.82 9.09 1.23
CA LEU A 42 16.23 8.84 1.47
C LEU A 42 16.48 8.52 2.95
N GLY A 43 17.38 7.58 3.21
CA GLY A 43 17.79 7.23 4.57
C GLY A 43 16.96 6.16 5.24
N GLU A 44 15.90 5.66 4.59
CA GLU A 44 15.08 4.57 5.11
C GLU A 44 15.12 3.35 4.19
N THR A 45 14.87 2.17 4.74
CA THR A 45 14.66 0.96 3.93
C THR A 45 13.22 0.97 3.38
N PRO A 46 12.92 0.18 2.33
CA PRO A 46 11.53 0.05 1.86
C PRO A 46 10.55 -0.41 2.94
N LYS A 47 10.95 -1.33 3.81
CA LYS A 47 10.12 -1.77 4.94
C LYS A 47 9.84 -0.62 5.91
N GLN A 48 10.86 0.16 6.24
CA GLN A 48 10.71 1.33 7.10
C GLN A 48 9.79 2.38 6.47
N CYS A 49 9.89 2.58 5.16
CA CYS A 49 8.98 3.46 4.42
C CYS A 49 7.53 3.01 4.56
N ALA A 50 7.25 1.74 4.31
CA ALA A 50 5.91 1.20 4.39
C ALA A 50 5.34 1.34 5.81
N GLU A 51 6.14 1.05 6.82
CA GLU A 51 5.75 1.17 8.23
C GLU A 51 5.48 2.62 8.63
N ARG A 52 6.33 3.53 8.21
CA ARG A 52 6.18 4.97 8.46
C ARG A 52 4.93 5.54 7.81
N GLU A 53 4.75 5.27 6.52
CA GLU A 53 3.60 5.76 5.77
C GLU A 53 2.28 5.21 6.32
N CYS A 54 2.25 3.94 6.70
CA CYS A 54 1.07 3.35 7.31
C CYS A 54 0.68 4.09 8.60
N PHE A 55 1.66 4.38 9.46
CA PHE A 55 1.41 5.12 10.68
C PHE A 55 0.94 6.56 10.41
N GLU A 56 1.60 7.27 9.50
CA GLU A 56 1.23 8.63 9.15
C GLU A 56 -0.18 8.74 8.58
N GLU A 57 -0.58 7.77 7.75
CA GLU A 57 -1.85 7.81 7.05
C GLU A 57 -3.02 7.21 7.83
N SER A 58 -2.77 6.27 8.73
CA SER A 58 -3.84 5.53 9.42
C SER A 58 -3.82 5.60 10.94
N GLY A 59 -2.70 5.95 11.53
CA GLY A 59 -2.49 5.90 12.98
C GLY A 59 -2.11 4.53 13.50
N PHE A 60 -2.01 3.52 12.62
CA PHE A 60 -1.67 2.15 13.04
C PHE A 60 -0.19 1.85 12.84
N LYS A 61 0.42 1.28 13.88
CA LYS A 61 1.80 0.82 13.86
C LYS A 61 1.81 -0.63 13.41
N VAL A 62 2.58 -0.93 12.37
CA VAL A 62 2.67 -2.27 11.78
C VAL A 62 4.13 -2.67 11.64
N LYS A 63 4.35 -3.97 11.48
CA LYS A 63 5.68 -4.54 11.20
C LYS A 63 5.60 -5.37 9.93
N CYS A 64 6.39 -5.00 8.93
CA CYS A 64 6.48 -5.75 7.68
C CYS A 64 7.22 -7.08 7.90
N THR A 65 6.65 -8.17 7.39
CA THR A 65 7.20 -9.52 7.56
C THR A 65 7.62 -10.17 6.26
N ASP A 66 6.89 -9.92 5.17
CA ASP A 66 7.13 -10.57 3.88
C ASP A 66 6.92 -9.59 2.74
N LEU A 67 7.53 -9.87 1.60
CA LEU A 67 7.25 -9.17 0.34
C LEU A 67 6.18 -9.95 -0.42
N ILE A 68 5.02 -9.30 -0.66
CA ILE A 68 3.94 -9.89 -1.45
C ILE A 68 4.23 -9.73 -2.94
N GLY A 69 4.72 -8.58 -3.35
CA GLY A 69 5.02 -8.37 -4.76
C GLY A 69 5.67 -7.05 -5.09
N VAL A 70 6.13 -6.99 -6.34
CA VAL A 70 6.73 -5.81 -6.96
C VAL A 70 5.92 -5.48 -8.20
N TYR A 71 5.50 -4.22 -8.34
CA TYR A 71 4.56 -3.79 -9.38
C TYR A 71 5.12 -2.58 -10.12
N SER A 72 4.94 -2.58 -11.44
CA SER A 72 5.32 -1.46 -12.28
C SER A 72 4.09 -0.68 -12.74
N SER A 73 4.10 0.64 -12.62
CA SER A 73 3.02 1.47 -13.15
C SER A 73 2.86 1.35 -14.66
N ASN A 74 3.89 0.87 -15.35
CA ASN A 74 3.83 0.66 -16.82
C ASN A 74 2.93 -0.51 -17.22
N CYS A 75 2.49 -1.36 -16.27
CA CYS A 75 1.61 -2.51 -16.54
C CYS A 75 0.13 -2.17 -16.35
N TYR A 76 -0.22 -0.98 -15.90
CA TYR A 76 -1.58 -0.59 -15.54
C TYR A 76 -1.94 0.80 -16.06
N GLU A 77 -3.25 1.08 -16.19
CA GLU A 77 -3.73 2.41 -16.50
C GLU A 77 -3.97 3.21 -15.22
N TYR A 78 -3.41 4.41 -15.15
CA TYR A 78 -3.56 5.34 -14.03
C TYR A 78 -4.31 6.58 -14.53
N ILE A 79 -5.64 6.57 -14.44
CA ILE A 79 -6.51 7.66 -14.93
C ILE A 79 -7.00 8.58 -13.81
N HIS A 80 -7.13 8.07 -12.59
CA HIS A 80 -7.61 8.83 -11.43
C HIS A 80 -6.50 9.20 -10.44
N TYR A 81 -5.28 8.75 -10.71
CA TYR A 81 -4.14 9.00 -9.82
C TYR A 81 -3.53 10.36 -10.14
N PRO A 82 -3.36 11.26 -9.13
CA PRO A 82 -2.85 12.61 -9.39
C PRO A 82 -1.45 12.66 -10.02
N TRP A 83 -0.64 11.63 -9.78
CA TRP A 83 0.73 11.53 -10.30
C TRP A 83 0.81 10.55 -11.48
N LYS A 84 -0.26 10.46 -12.27
CA LYS A 84 -0.35 9.50 -13.39
C LYS A 84 0.71 9.71 -14.48
N ASP A 85 1.34 10.89 -14.54
CA ASP A 85 2.40 11.20 -15.50
C ASP A 85 3.79 10.77 -15.00
N ASN A 86 3.87 10.26 -13.78
CA ASN A 86 5.09 9.71 -13.21
C ASN A 86 5.06 8.19 -13.27
N GLU A 87 6.25 7.59 -13.41
CA GLU A 87 6.38 6.15 -13.32
C GLU A 87 6.68 5.75 -11.89
N PHE A 88 6.15 4.60 -11.48
CA PHE A 88 6.35 4.04 -10.14
C PHE A 88 6.75 2.58 -10.19
N THR A 89 7.62 2.21 -9.26
CA THR A 89 7.82 0.83 -8.85
C THR A 89 7.22 0.69 -7.45
N HIS A 90 6.21 -0.15 -7.30
CA HIS A 90 5.55 -0.37 -6.00
C HIS A 90 6.03 -1.67 -5.37
N LEU A 91 6.34 -1.61 -4.08
CA LEU A 91 6.63 -2.76 -3.24
C LEU A 91 5.47 -2.95 -2.29
N LEU A 92 4.86 -4.14 -2.31
CA LEU A 92 3.76 -4.48 -1.41
C LEU A 92 4.24 -5.46 -0.35
N PHE A 93 4.14 -5.07 0.91
CA PHE A 93 4.54 -5.89 2.05
C PHE A 93 3.34 -6.45 2.80
N LEU A 94 3.45 -7.71 3.22
CA LEU A 94 2.60 -8.23 4.28
C LEU A 94 3.10 -7.66 5.60
N ALA A 95 2.18 -7.18 6.43
CA ALA A 95 2.54 -6.61 7.72
C ALA A 95 1.60 -7.14 8.80
N THR A 96 2.10 -7.15 10.03
CA THR A 96 1.31 -7.48 11.22
C THR A 96 0.99 -6.20 11.98
N LEU A 97 -0.25 -6.11 12.50
CA LEU A 97 -0.69 -5.00 13.31
C LEU A 97 -0.06 -5.12 14.70
N GLU A 98 0.64 -4.07 15.14
CA GLU A 98 1.28 -4.03 16.46
C GLU A 98 0.50 -3.19 17.46
N ALA A 99 0.09 -1.98 17.06
CA ALA A 99 -0.54 -1.03 17.97
C ALA A 99 -1.17 0.12 17.20
N GLY A 100 -1.77 1.05 17.92
CA GLY A 100 -2.27 2.30 17.36
C GLY A 100 -3.78 2.39 17.39
N ILE A 101 -4.25 3.59 17.06
CA ILE A 101 -5.67 3.90 16.92
C ILE A 101 -5.89 4.62 15.60
N GLU A 102 -7.05 4.40 15.03
CA GLU A 102 -7.48 5.04 13.80
C GLU A 102 -7.32 6.57 13.88
N THR A 103 -6.54 7.12 12.95
CA THR A 103 -6.25 8.56 12.93
C THR A 103 -6.20 9.04 11.50
N THR A 104 -6.93 10.10 11.20
CA THR A 104 -6.88 10.76 9.89
C THR A 104 -5.72 11.75 9.82
N SER A 105 -5.43 12.23 8.61
CA SER A 105 -4.35 13.18 8.35
C SER A 105 -4.76 14.13 7.22
N ASN A 106 -3.86 15.03 6.81
CA ASN A 106 -4.10 15.91 5.67
C ASN A 106 -4.27 15.12 4.36
N GLU A 107 -3.68 13.94 4.25
CA GLU A 107 -3.73 13.09 3.08
C GLU A 107 -4.81 12.00 3.18
N THR A 108 -5.33 11.75 4.39
CA THR A 108 -6.29 10.69 4.69
C THR A 108 -7.55 11.27 5.33
N ILE A 109 -8.68 11.18 4.63
CA ILE A 109 -9.97 11.68 5.15
C ILE A 109 -10.72 10.62 5.95
N ASN A 110 -10.51 9.34 5.67
CA ASN A 110 -11.09 8.23 6.44
C ASN A 110 -10.13 7.05 6.51
N VAL A 111 -10.27 6.27 7.56
CA VAL A 111 -9.56 5.02 7.78
C VAL A 111 -10.61 3.94 8.05
N GLY A 112 -10.43 2.75 7.52
CA GLY A 112 -11.40 1.68 7.75
C GLY A 112 -10.82 0.28 7.59
N TRP A 113 -11.57 -0.68 8.14
CA TRP A 113 -11.27 -2.10 8.05
C TRP A 113 -12.36 -2.78 7.24
N PHE A 114 -11.98 -3.52 6.20
CA PHE A 114 -12.91 -4.07 5.23
C PHE A 114 -12.73 -5.57 5.08
N ALA A 115 -13.84 -6.30 5.11
CA ALA A 115 -13.83 -7.72 4.78
C ALA A 115 -13.55 -7.89 3.28
N LYS A 116 -13.07 -9.07 2.90
CA LYS A 116 -12.70 -9.37 1.51
C LYS A 116 -13.81 -9.09 0.50
N ASN A 117 -15.07 -9.28 0.88
CA ASN A 117 -16.25 -9.06 0.03
C ASN A 117 -16.87 -7.66 0.19
N GLU A 118 -16.25 -6.79 0.96
CA GLU A 118 -16.77 -5.45 1.26
C GLU A 118 -15.80 -4.33 0.84
N ILE A 119 -14.88 -4.63 -0.06
CA ILE A 119 -13.86 -3.66 -0.51
C ILE A 119 -14.54 -2.50 -1.25
N PRO A 120 -14.28 -1.25 -0.85
CA PRO A 120 -14.88 -0.08 -1.49
C PRO A 120 -14.21 0.23 -2.83
N GLU A 121 -14.64 1.31 -3.49
CA GLU A 121 -14.02 1.79 -4.72
C GLU A 121 -12.56 2.20 -4.46
N LEU A 122 -11.65 1.65 -5.26
CA LEU A 122 -10.22 1.76 -5.04
C LEU A 122 -9.56 2.74 -5.99
N SER A 123 -8.51 3.39 -5.49
CA SER A 123 -7.57 4.15 -6.31
C SER A 123 -6.85 3.21 -7.30
N ASP A 124 -6.37 3.78 -8.42
CA ASP A 124 -5.74 3.02 -9.49
C ASP A 124 -4.56 2.16 -8.98
N GLY A 125 -4.49 0.95 -9.48
CA GLY A 125 -3.40 0.01 -9.18
C GLY A 125 -3.57 -0.80 -7.90
N HIS A 126 -4.53 -0.47 -7.03
CA HIS A 126 -4.68 -1.16 -5.75
C HIS A 126 -5.43 -2.50 -5.85
N ALA A 127 -6.34 -2.64 -6.80
CA ALA A 127 -7.16 -3.86 -6.91
C ALA A 127 -6.31 -5.13 -7.05
N ILE A 128 -5.34 -5.13 -7.95
CA ILE A 128 -4.47 -6.30 -8.18
C ILE A 128 -3.58 -6.58 -6.96
N ARG A 129 -3.10 -5.56 -6.30
CA ARG A 129 -2.27 -5.70 -5.09
C ARG A 129 -3.07 -6.32 -3.95
N ILE A 130 -4.31 -5.87 -3.76
CA ILE A 130 -5.22 -6.42 -2.74
C ILE A 130 -5.54 -7.88 -3.04
N LYS A 131 -5.83 -8.20 -4.30
CA LYS A 131 -6.06 -9.58 -4.73
C LYS A 131 -4.86 -10.48 -4.38
N HIS A 132 -3.66 -10.03 -4.73
CA HIS A 132 -2.43 -10.78 -4.43
C HIS A 132 -2.18 -10.92 -2.93
N GLY A 133 -2.54 -9.92 -2.13
CA GLY A 133 -2.44 -10.00 -0.68
C GLY A 133 -3.29 -11.13 -0.10
N TRP A 134 -4.55 -11.22 -0.52
CA TRP A 134 -5.44 -12.30 -0.10
C TRP A 134 -4.93 -13.67 -0.55
N GLU A 135 -4.43 -13.78 -1.78
CA GLU A 135 -3.85 -15.03 -2.30
C GLU A 135 -2.59 -15.41 -1.53
N PHE A 136 -1.74 -14.46 -1.23
CA PHE A 136 -0.48 -14.68 -0.51
C PHE A 136 -0.70 -15.30 0.87
N ILE A 137 -1.65 -14.78 1.65
CA ILE A 137 -1.91 -15.28 3.01
C ILE A 137 -2.54 -16.68 3.04
N THR A 138 -3.22 -17.09 1.96
CA THR A 138 -3.86 -18.42 1.87
C THR A 138 -2.97 -19.44 1.17
N SER A 139 -1.92 -19.03 0.50
CA SER A 139 -1.00 -19.94 -0.19
C SER A 139 -0.06 -20.64 0.78
N GLU A 140 0.20 -21.92 0.54
CA GLU A 140 1.19 -22.69 1.29
C GLU A 140 2.61 -22.23 0.95
N GLU A 141 2.83 -21.81 -0.29
CA GLU A 141 4.11 -21.29 -0.77
C GLU A 141 4.07 -19.77 -0.79
N LYS A 142 5.06 -19.15 -0.15
CA LYS A 142 5.14 -17.70 0.03
C LYS A 142 6.15 -17.09 -0.96
N PHE A 143 5.83 -17.13 -2.24
CA PHE A 143 6.64 -16.50 -3.27
C PHE A 143 6.09 -15.13 -3.64
N PRO A 144 6.95 -14.11 -3.72
CA PRO A 144 6.48 -12.80 -4.16
C PRO A 144 6.18 -12.80 -5.66
N TYR A 145 5.11 -12.09 -6.01
CA TYR A 145 4.79 -11.75 -7.39
C TYR A 145 5.71 -10.61 -7.86
N PHE A 146 6.09 -10.61 -9.12
CA PHE A 146 6.86 -9.48 -9.67
C PHE A 146 6.57 -9.26 -11.14
N GLU A 147 6.69 -8.02 -11.54
CA GLU A 147 6.53 -7.56 -12.92
C GLU A 147 7.85 -7.10 -13.49
#